data_1837722734f23b68a2d59eee92fc7a34
#
_entry.id   1837722734f23b68a2d59eee92fc7a34
#
_cell.length_a   1.000
_cell.length_b   1.000
_cell.length_c   1.000
_cell.angle_alpha   90.00
_cell.angle_beta   90.00
_cell.angle_gamma   90.00
#
_symmetry.space_group_name_H-M   'P 1'
#
loop_
_entity.id
_entity.type
_entity.pdbx_description
1 polymer ?
#
loop_
_entity_poly.entity_id
_entity_poly.type
_entity_poly.pdbx_seq_one_letter_code
_entity_poly.pdbx_strand_id
1 'polypeptide(L)'
;MINYFKKVYYEKYSKKSYSLSNVDLVIERIFKNKKNGVFVDVGCNHPIKYNNTYLLYKKGWRGINIDLDQESIEQFNKLRSGDDNIQTLVTSFDDEEKELYFYHSRSAINTISKELAESRNKNFKKIKKLKKKTLNSIIEN
;
A
#
# COMPACT_ATOMS: atom_id res chain seq x y z
N MET A 1 -31.78 -21.70 11.65
CA MET A 1 -32.37 -20.41 12.06
C MET A 1 -31.39 -19.48 12.76
N ILE A 2 -30.66 -19.92 13.78
CA ILE A 2 -29.66 -19.10 14.53
C ILE A 2 -28.56 -18.52 13.62
N ASN A 3 -28.09 -19.24 12.61
CA ASN A 3 -27.04 -18.75 11.69
C ASN A 3 -27.52 -17.63 10.74
N TYR A 4 -28.80 -17.63 10.35
CA TYR A 4 -29.36 -16.58 9.52
C TYR A 4 -29.46 -15.25 10.27
N PHE A 5 -29.97 -15.26 11.51
CA PHE A 5 -30.05 -14.06 12.35
C PHE A 5 -28.68 -13.49 12.73
N LYS A 6 -27.70 -14.34 13.02
CA LYS A 6 -26.29 -13.89 13.22
C LYS A 6 -25.74 -13.21 11.96
N LYS A 7 -25.94 -13.79 10.78
CA LYS A 7 -25.48 -13.21 9.52
C LYS A 7 -26.10 -11.84 9.26
N VAL A 8 -27.43 -11.71 9.39
CA VAL A 8 -28.16 -10.44 9.21
C VAL A 8 -27.72 -9.40 10.24
N TYR A 9 -27.49 -9.80 11.51
CA TYR A 9 -27.01 -8.90 12.54
C TYR A 9 -25.59 -8.38 12.21
N TYR A 10 -24.65 -9.25 11.83
CA TYR A 10 -23.30 -8.85 11.46
C TYR A 10 -23.29 -7.96 10.21
N GLU A 11 -24.06 -8.27 9.18
CA GLU A 11 -24.17 -7.44 7.97
C GLU A 11 -24.73 -6.04 8.27
N LYS A 12 -25.65 -5.92 9.21
CA LYS A 12 -26.26 -4.64 9.60
C LYS A 12 -25.36 -3.76 10.48
N TYR A 13 -24.57 -4.36 11.37
CA TYR A 13 -23.83 -3.64 12.41
C TYR A 13 -22.30 -3.69 12.24
N SER A 14 -21.79 -4.51 11.33
CA SER A 14 -20.36 -4.56 11.03
C SER A 14 -20.04 -3.80 9.74
N LYS A 15 -18.94 -3.04 9.77
CA LYS A 15 -18.37 -2.46 8.56
C LYS A 15 -17.20 -3.33 8.08
N LYS A 16 -17.15 -3.57 6.76
CA LYS A 16 -16.04 -4.30 6.17
C LYS A 16 -14.80 -3.42 6.10
N SER A 17 -13.72 -3.84 6.73
CA SER A 17 -12.39 -3.27 6.58
C SER A 17 -11.59 -4.02 5.50
N TYR A 18 -10.73 -3.30 4.81
CA TYR A 18 -9.72 -3.83 3.88
C TYR A 18 -8.31 -3.72 4.45
N SER A 19 -8.14 -2.91 5.50
CA SER A 19 -6.89 -2.73 6.23
C SER A 19 -6.64 -3.87 7.21
N LEU A 20 -5.37 -4.11 7.56
CA LEU A 20 -5.00 -5.14 8.55
C LEU A 20 -5.52 -4.80 9.96
N SER A 21 -5.51 -3.51 10.32
CA SER A 21 -5.84 -3.04 11.68
C SER A 21 -7.01 -2.05 11.69
N ASN A 22 -7.93 -2.17 10.73
CA ASN A 22 -9.11 -1.31 10.59
C ASN A 22 -8.79 0.21 10.42
N VAL A 23 -7.58 0.54 10.00
CA VAL A 23 -7.13 1.94 9.79
C VAL A 23 -8.01 2.64 8.77
N ASP A 24 -8.42 1.94 7.71
CA ASP A 24 -9.34 2.45 6.68
C ASP A 24 -10.70 2.91 7.25
N LEU A 25 -11.23 2.22 8.26
CA LEU A 25 -12.47 2.63 8.94
C LEU A 25 -12.27 3.87 9.81
N VAL A 26 -11.10 4.01 10.43
CA VAL A 26 -10.74 5.22 11.20
C VAL A 26 -10.64 6.41 10.27
N ILE A 27 -9.93 6.29 9.14
CA ILE A 27 -9.81 7.34 8.13
C ILE A 27 -11.19 7.69 7.57
N GLU A 28 -12.02 6.69 7.25
CA GLU A 28 -13.38 6.90 6.79
C GLU A 28 -14.21 7.72 7.79
N ARG A 29 -14.07 7.46 9.08
CA ARG A 29 -14.78 8.19 10.14
C ARG A 29 -14.32 9.65 10.24
N ILE A 30 -13.00 9.89 10.15
CA ILE A 30 -12.43 11.25 10.20
C ILE A 30 -12.94 12.07 9.02
N PHE A 31 -12.97 11.49 7.83
CA PHE A 31 -13.35 12.18 6.59
C PHE A 31 -14.78 11.87 6.12
N LYS A 32 -15.68 11.46 7.04
CA LYS A 32 -17.04 10.99 6.70
C LYS A 32 -17.86 11.95 5.84
N ASN A 33 -17.61 13.26 5.97
CA ASN A 33 -18.34 14.31 5.23
C ASN A 33 -17.66 14.69 3.90
N LYS A 34 -16.46 14.15 3.60
CA LYS A 34 -15.79 14.37 2.32
C LYS A 34 -16.19 13.28 1.33
N LYS A 35 -16.79 13.69 0.22
CA LYS A 35 -17.19 12.77 -0.86
C LYS A 35 -15.99 12.29 -1.69
N ASN A 36 -14.98 13.13 -1.82
CA ASN A 36 -13.74 12.85 -2.57
C ASN A 36 -12.55 13.54 -1.89
N GLY A 37 -11.36 13.13 -2.23
CA GLY A 37 -10.11 13.69 -1.73
C GLY A 37 -8.92 13.03 -2.40
N VAL A 38 -7.72 13.41 -1.97
CA VAL A 38 -6.46 12.86 -2.43
C VAL A 38 -5.76 12.15 -1.28
N PHE A 39 -5.09 11.04 -1.57
CA PHE A 39 -4.24 10.32 -0.63
C PHE A 39 -2.88 10.00 -1.25
N VAL A 40 -1.89 9.74 -0.40
CA VAL A 40 -0.61 9.17 -0.77
C VAL A 40 -0.38 7.93 0.10
N ASP A 41 -0.15 6.78 -0.54
CA ASP A 41 0.06 5.47 0.10
C ASP A 41 1.47 4.98 -0.20
N VAL A 42 2.37 5.08 0.78
CA VAL A 42 3.78 4.68 0.66
C VAL A 42 3.98 3.28 1.25
N GLY A 43 4.47 2.34 0.43
CA GLY A 43 4.51 0.93 0.77
C GLY A 43 3.13 0.28 0.60
N CYS A 44 2.44 0.59 -0.48
CA CYS A 44 1.03 0.25 -0.72
C CYS A 44 0.77 -1.26 -0.88
N ASN A 45 1.76 -2.07 -1.21
CA ASN A 45 1.81 -3.53 -1.31
C ASN A 45 0.74 -4.17 -2.19
N HIS A 46 -0.53 -4.12 -1.80
CA HIS A 46 -1.62 -4.79 -2.52
C HIS A 46 -2.81 -3.84 -2.70
N PRO A 47 -3.42 -3.76 -3.89
CA PRO A 47 -4.46 -2.76 -4.19
C PRO A 47 -5.75 -2.91 -3.38
N ILE A 48 -6.01 -4.08 -2.79
CA ILE A 48 -7.26 -4.37 -2.08
C ILE A 48 -7.03 -4.93 -0.67
N LYS A 49 -6.20 -6.00 -0.57
CA LYS A 49 -6.03 -6.76 0.67
C LYS A 49 -4.99 -6.09 1.56
N TYR A 50 -5.32 -5.90 2.84
CA TYR A 50 -4.48 -5.21 3.82
C TYR A 50 -4.07 -3.80 3.40
N ASN A 51 -4.95 -3.13 2.63
CA ASN A 51 -4.69 -1.81 2.08
C ASN A 51 -5.49 -0.74 2.82
N ASN A 52 -4.81 0.33 3.23
CA ASN A 52 -5.38 1.40 4.05
C ASN A 52 -6.22 2.39 3.23
N THR A 53 -6.01 2.47 1.92
CA THR A 53 -6.62 3.48 1.04
C THR A 53 -7.70 2.91 0.10
N TYR A 54 -7.87 1.58 0.03
CA TYR A 54 -8.85 0.99 -0.88
C TYR A 54 -10.30 1.39 -0.57
N LEU A 55 -10.65 1.54 0.71
CA LEU A 55 -11.99 2.01 1.09
C LEU A 55 -12.24 3.45 0.60
N LEU A 56 -11.22 4.31 0.65
CA LEU A 56 -11.27 5.67 0.11
C LEU A 56 -11.42 5.64 -1.42
N TYR A 57 -10.61 4.82 -2.11
CA TYR A 57 -10.69 4.63 -3.54
C TYR A 57 -12.11 4.23 -3.99
N LYS A 58 -12.75 3.29 -3.29
CA LYS A 58 -14.15 2.89 -3.53
C LYS A 58 -15.15 4.03 -3.35
N LYS A 59 -14.82 5.02 -2.54
CA LYS A 59 -15.64 6.22 -2.31
C LYS A 59 -15.36 7.35 -3.30
N GLY A 60 -14.53 7.11 -4.29
CA GLY A 60 -14.22 8.09 -5.33
C GLY A 60 -12.97 8.93 -5.07
N TRP A 61 -12.26 8.70 -3.96
CA TRP A 61 -10.95 9.32 -3.75
C TRP A 61 -9.95 8.80 -4.77
N ARG A 62 -8.94 9.61 -5.07
CA ARG A 62 -7.83 9.24 -5.94
C ARG A 62 -6.52 9.59 -5.26
N GLY A 63 -5.43 8.98 -5.70
CA GLY A 63 -4.15 9.27 -5.07
C GLY A 63 -2.97 8.62 -5.72
N ILE A 64 -1.85 8.71 -5.03
CA ILE A 64 -0.57 8.17 -5.44
C ILE A 64 -0.28 6.93 -4.60
N ASN A 65 -0.10 5.79 -5.26
CA ASN A 65 0.33 4.54 -4.63
C ASN A 65 1.79 4.29 -4.99
N ILE A 66 2.63 4.09 -3.98
CA ILE A 66 4.07 3.94 -4.16
C ILE A 66 4.52 2.63 -3.54
N ASP A 67 5.26 1.83 -4.29
CA ASP A 67 5.88 0.60 -3.79
C ASP A 67 7.21 0.31 -4.49
N LEU A 68 8.05 -0.48 -3.84
CA LEU A 68 9.32 -0.97 -4.38
C LEU A 68 9.12 -2.12 -5.37
N ASP A 69 8.01 -2.85 -5.22
CA ASP A 69 7.75 -4.08 -5.93
C ASP A 69 6.99 -3.81 -7.23
N GLN A 70 7.62 -4.16 -8.35
CA GLN A 70 7.05 -4.02 -9.69
C GLN A 70 5.71 -4.75 -9.83
N GLU A 71 5.60 -5.97 -9.30
CA GLU A 71 4.38 -6.78 -9.41
C GLU A 71 3.22 -6.14 -8.61
N SER A 72 3.52 -5.52 -7.46
CA SER A 72 2.54 -4.73 -6.71
C SER A 72 2.00 -3.58 -7.57
N ILE A 73 2.86 -2.78 -8.17
CA ILE A 73 2.46 -1.64 -9.01
C ILE A 73 1.68 -2.11 -10.24
N GLU A 74 2.06 -3.20 -10.89
CA GLU A 74 1.29 -3.77 -12.00
C GLU A 74 -0.13 -4.17 -11.60
N GLN A 75 -0.33 -4.68 -10.38
CA GLN A 75 -1.66 -4.98 -9.87
C GLN A 75 -2.47 -3.72 -9.56
N PHE A 76 -1.83 -2.67 -9.02
CA PHE A 76 -2.47 -1.38 -8.84
C PHE A 76 -2.91 -0.80 -10.20
N ASN A 77 -2.08 -0.85 -11.23
CA ASN A 77 -2.44 -0.40 -12.58
C ASN A 77 -3.66 -1.12 -13.16
N LYS A 78 -3.81 -2.42 -12.86
CA LYS A 78 -4.96 -3.22 -13.32
C LYS A 78 -6.25 -2.94 -12.53
N LEU A 79 -6.15 -2.76 -11.20
CA LEU A 79 -7.30 -2.74 -10.30
C LEU A 79 -7.64 -1.34 -9.78
N ARG A 80 -6.72 -0.40 -9.89
CA ARG A 80 -6.84 0.99 -9.45
C ARG A 80 -6.24 1.94 -10.50
N SER A 81 -6.67 1.77 -11.72
CA SER A 81 -6.19 2.54 -12.89
C SER A 81 -6.52 4.04 -12.84
N GLY A 82 -7.37 4.47 -11.92
CA GLY A 82 -7.65 5.89 -11.68
C GLY A 82 -6.68 6.57 -10.73
N ASP A 83 -5.73 5.84 -10.15
CA ASP A 83 -4.67 6.37 -9.29
C ASP A 83 -3.33 6.44 -10.05
N ASP A 84 -2.42 7.26 -9.56
CA ASP A 84 -1.02 7.28 -10.01
C ASP A 84 -0.25 6.20 -9.25
N ASN A 85 0.25 5.19 -9.97
CA ASN A 85 0.90 4.04 -9.37
C ASN A 85 2.39 4.04 -9.75
N ILE A 86 3.27 4.24 -8.78
CA ILE A 86 4.68 4.55 -9.01
C ILE A 86 5.58 3.52 -8.36
N GLN A 87 6.44 2.87 -9.16
CA GLN A 87 7.50 2.03 -8.63
C GLN A 87 8.71 2.89 -8.29
N THR A 88 8.93 3.15 -7.02
CA THR A 88 10.12 3.85 -6.55
C THR A 88 10.38 3.61 -5.07
N LEU A 89 11.60 3.93 -4.62
CA LEU A 89 11.96 4.03 -3.22
C LEU A 89 11.79 5.47 -2.75
N VAL A 90 10.95 5.70 -1.73
CA VAL A 90 10.83 7.01 -1.09
C VAL A 90 11.93 7.19 -0.06
N THR A 91 12.71 8.26 -0.21
CA THR A 91 13.83 8.61 0.69
C THR A 91 13.89 10.11 0.94
N SER A 92 14.85 10.55 1.76
CA SER A 92 15.10 11.98 2.02
C SER A 92 15.88 12.69 0.91
N PHE A 93 16.44 11.97 -0.06
CA PHE A 93 17.24 12.53 -1.16
C PHE A 93 16.89 11.85 -2.47
N ASP A 94 16.84 12.61 -3.57
CA ASP A 94 16.72 12.10 -4.94
C ASP A 94 18.09 11.54 -5.46
N ASP A 95 18.07 10.90 -6.62
CA ASP A 95 19.20 10.66 -7.56
C ASP A 95 20.25 9.59 -7.26
N GLU A 96 20.22 8.86 -6.16
CA GLU A 96 21.08 7.69 -6.01
C GLU A 96 20.31 6.39 -6.08
N GLU A 97 20.88 5.37 -6.71
CA GLU A 97 20.37 4.01 -6.64
C GLU A 97 20.66 3.41 -5.26
N LYS A 98 19.70 2.66 -4.73
CA LYS A 98 19.89 1.85 -3.52
C LYS A 98 19.71 0.37 -3.82
N GLU A 99 20.45 -0.46 -3.12
CA GLU A 99 20.27 -1.91 -3.14
C GLU A 99 19.00 -2.30 -2.36
N LEU A 100 18.15 -3.08 -3.00
CA LEU A 100 17.01 -3.75 -2.37
C LEU A 100 17.32 -5.22 -2.18
N TYR A 101 17.33 -5.67 -0.95
CA TYR A 101 17.41 -7.09 -0.58
C TYR A 101 16.03 -7.71 -0.76
N PHE A 102 15.87 -8.45 -1.84
CA PHE A 102 14.58 -8.97 -2.31
C PHE A 102 14.43 -10.44 -1.94
N TYR A 103 13.45 -10.75 -1.14
CA TYR A 103 13.10 -12.12 -0.74
C TYR A 103 12.12 -12.76 -1.72
N HIS A 104 10.99 -12.12 -1.92
CA HIS A 104 9.99 -12.50 -2.94
C HIS A 104 9.07 -11.31 -3.24
N SER A 105 8.30 -11.44 -4.30
CA SER A 105 7.34 -10.41 -4.71
C SER A 105 6.30 -10.16 -3.60
N ARG A 106 5.96 -8.91 -3.37
CA ARG A 106 5.03 -8.45 -2.34
C ARG A 106 5.38 -8.89 -0.91
N SER A 107 6.65 -9.12 -0.67
CA SER A 107 7.12 -9.48 0.65
C SER A 107 7.28 -8.26 1.55
N ALA A 108 6.59 -8.25 2.69
CA ALA A 108 6.72 -7.21 3.70
C ALA A 108 8.12 -7.16 4.35
N ILE A 109 8.96 -8.19 4.12
CA ILE A 109 10.34 -8.23 4.63
C ILE A 109 11.39 -7.79 3.60
N ASN A 110 10.99 -7.41 2.38
CA ASN A 110 11.90 -6.75 1.46
C ASN A 110 12.45 -5.47 2.11
N THR A 111 13.76 -5.25 2.03
CA THR A 111 14.40 -4.16 2.78
C THR A 111 15.59 -3.57 2.03
N ILE A 112 15.89 -2.31 2.29
CA ILE A 112 17.11 -1.62 1.85
C ILE A 112 18.22 -1.66 2.91
N SER A 113 17.93 -2.13 4.12
CA SER A 113 18.93 -2.29 5.17
C SER A 113 19.64 -3.63 5.03
N LYS A 114 20.94 -3.58 4.78
CA LYS A 114 21.80 -4.76 4.75
C LYS A 114 21.80 -5.49 6.09
N GLU A 115 21.87 -4.77 7.19
CA GLU A 115 21.84 -5.33 8.54
C GLU A 115 20.57 -6.13 8.81
N LEU A 116 19.40 -5.57 8.43
CA LEU A 116 18.12 -6.28 8.55
C LEU A 116 18.06 -7.50 7.63
N ALA A 117 18.60 -7.42 6.43
CA ALA A 117 18.65 -8.55 5.51
C ALA A 117 19.54 -9.68 6.06
N GLU A 118 20.68 -9.34 6.65
CA GLU A 118 21.61 -10.30 7.26
C GLU A 118 21.02 -10.93 8.53
N SER A 119 20.33 -10.16 9.38
CA SER A 119 19.70 -10.66 10.60
C SER A 119 18.52 -11.60 10.34
N ARG A 120 17.86 -11.48 9.18
CA ARG A 120 16.69 -12.27 8.77
C ARG A 120 17.03 -13.55 8.00
N ASN A 121 18.13 -14.23 8.30
CA ASN A 121 18.58 -15.45 7.61
C ASN A 121 18.90 -15.25 6.12
N LYS A 122 19.81 -14.45 5.73
CA LYS A 122 20.51 -14.34 4.41
C LYS A 122 19.85 -14.97 3.15
N ASN A 123 18.60 -15.39 3.22
CA ASN A 123 17.87 -16.07 2.14
C ASN A 123 17.19 -15.11 1.16
N PHE A 124 17.69 -13.87 1.05
CA PHE A 124 17.24 -12.99 -0.03
C PHE A 124 17.72 -13.56 -1.37
N LYS A 125 16.79 -13.61 -2.31
CA LYS A 125 17.03 -14.24 -3.63
C LYS A 125 17.78 -13.34 -4.59
N LYS A 126 17.68 -12.03 -4.42
CA LYS A 126 18.17 -11.06 -5.39
C LYS A 126 18.41 -9.70 -4.75
N ILE A 127 19.50 -9.05 -5.16
CA ILE A 127 19.72 -7.62 -4.92
C ILE A 127 19.28 -6.88 -6.19
N LYS A 128 18.36 -5.94 -6.06
CA LYS A 128 17.91 -5.06 -7.14
C LYS A 128 18.38 -3.66 -6.84
N LYS A 129 18.78 -2.92 -7.87
CA LYS A 129 18.99 -1.48 -7.76
C LYS A 129 17.71 -0.73 -8.09
N LEU A 130 17.31 0.19 -7.23
CA LEU A 130 16.11 1.00 -7.38
C LEU A 130 16.46 2.49 -7.38
N LYS A 131 15.82 3.23 -8.27
CA LYS A 131 15.85 4.69 -8.23
C LYS A 131 15.16 5.17 -6.95
N LYS A 132 15.70 6.23 -6.36
CA LYS A 132 15.12 6.91 -5.21
C LYS A 132 14.43 8.19 -5.66
N LYS A 133 13.40 8.56 -4.94
CA LYS A 133 12.74 9.87 -5.06
C LYS A 133 12.35 10.38 -3.70
N THR A 134 12.39 11.68 -3.50
CA THR A 134 11.75 12.28 -2.33
C THR A 134 10.25 12.29 -2.50
N LEU A 135 9.51 12.33 -1.39
CA LEU A 135 8.07 12.45 -1.45
C LEU A 135 7.65 13.76 -2.14
N ASN A 136 8.38 14.85 -1.89
CA ASN A 136 8.13 16.14 -2.53
C ASN A 136 8.25 16.05 -4.05
N SER A 137 9.34 15.46 -4.56
CA SER A 137 9.52 15.32 -6.01
C SER A 137 8.48 14.42 -6.69
N ILE A 138 7.84 13.52 -5.93
CA ILE A 138 6.74 12.68 -6.43
C ILE A 138 5.43 13.48 -6.51
N ILE A 139 5.16 14.33 -5.51
CA ILE A 139 3.89 15.07 -5.41
C ILE A 139 3.87 16.30 -6.34
N GLU A 140 5.04 16.90 -6.62
CA GLU A 140 5.17 18.10 -7.45
C GLU A 140 5.16 17.82 -8.97
N ASN A 141 5.30 16.55 -9.39
CA ASN A 141 5.23 16.11 -10.78
C ASN A 141 3.84 15.58 -11.14
#